data_1da73968335f9fa0d244e90a6a6a908b
#
_entry.id   1da73968335f9fa0d244e90a6a6a908b
#
_cell.length_a   1.000
_cell.length_b   1.000
_cell.length_c   1.000
_cell.angle_alpha   90.00
_cell.angle_beta   90.00
_cell.angle_gamma   90.00
#
_symmetry.space_group_name_H-M   'P 1'
#
loop_
_entity.id
_entity.type
_entity.pdbx_description
1 polymer ?
#
loop_
_entity_poly.entity_id
_entity_poly.type
_entity_poly.pdbx_seq_one_letter_code
_entity_poly.pdbx_strand_id
1 'polypeptide(L)'
;PGKTHMQQKQQTIAKTAQLSGRGLFTGQEVSVTFHPAPADYGIVFARKDLNGAEVPARIDNVVQQDRRTMLQQGEATVMTTEHVLSALSGLSIDNCVIEIDATELPGGDGSAKIFTDVIQEAGITTSEAPRRQLIINTPVSVSDGDAVVAAVPHDKPSLQVVYELDYDEHNAIGHQLHVFDFAHGDYASQVAPARTFVLEAEVRQLRAAGIGKHLTPKDILVINHDGPMGGNNYRFDDEPVRHKILDLIGDLYLLGVPIQGRIVAYKSGHALNHELCRALLKQYREQRRNQ
;
A
#
# COMPACT_ATOMS: atom_id res chain seq x y z
N PRO A 1 3.33 36.23 15.03
CA PRO A 1 1.99 35.84 14.63
C PRO A 1 2.06 34.39 14.18
N GLY A 2 1.60 33.46 15.06
CA GLY A 2 1.60 32.02 14.78
C GLY A 2 0.68 31.75 13.58
N LYS A 3 1.19 31.11 12.56
CA LYS A 3 0.35 30.49 11.52
C LYS A 3 -0.48 29.43 12.22
N THR A 4 -1.76 29.69 12.42
CA THR A 4 -2.74 28.68 12.80
C THR A 4 -2.73 27.64 11.68
N HIS A 5 -2.02 26.52 11.86
CA HIS A 5 -2.16 25.38 10.96
C HIS A 5 -3.63 24.97 11.03
N MET A 6 -4.37 25.20 9.94
CA MET A 6 -5.72 24.65 9.84
C MET A 6 -5.59 23.15 9.99
N GLN A 7 -6.20 22.61 11.05
CA GLN A 7 -6.20 21.18 11.32
C GLN A 7 -6.88 20.47 10.14
N GLN A 8 -6.16 19.57 9.50
CA GLN A 8 -6.73 18.78 8.41
C GLN A 8 -7.93 17.98 8.93
N LYS A 9 -8.94 17.85 8.10
CA LYS A 9 -10.16 17.11 8.42
C LYS A 9 -10.11 15.72 7.77
N GLN A 10 -10.81 14.76 8.37
CA GLN A 10 -10.91 13.39 7.85
C GLN A 10 -11.70 13.37 6.56
N GLN A 11 -11.35 12.43 5.67
CA GLN A 11 -11.96 12.25 4.36
C GLN A 11 -12.48 10.84 4.17
N THR A 12 -13.56 10.75 3.37
CA THR A 12 -14.12 9.51 2.84
C THR A 12 -14.51 9.73 1.38
N ILE A 13 -14.89 8.67 0.67
CA ILE A 13 -15.44 8.79 -0.68
C ILE A 13 -16.83 9.44 -0.66
N ALA A 14 -17.18 10.17 -1.72
CA ALA A 14 -18.46 10.91 -1.76
C ALA A 14 -19.65 10.01 -2.10
N LYS A 15 -19.44 8.98 -2.90
CA LYS A 15 -20.46 8.01 -3.32
C LYS A 15 -19.88 6.60 -3.42
N THR A 16 -20.74 5.59 -3.36
CA THR A 16 -20.37 4.19 -3.58
C THR A 16 -19.78 4.01 -4.98
N ALA A 17 -18.73 3.20 -5.09
CA ALA A 17 -18.10 2.83 -6.33
C ALA A 17 -17.73 1.35 -6.35
N GLN A 18 -17.66 0.75 -7.55
CA GLN A 18 -17.43 -0.68 -7.72
C GLN A 18 -16.35 -0.95 -8.75
N LEU A 19 -15.63 -2.04 -8.55
CA LEU A 19 -14.76 -2.63 -9.53
C LEU A 19 -14.80 -4.15 -9.44
N SER A 20 -14.48 -4.84 -10.53
CA SER A 20 -14.35 -6.29 -10.56
C SER A 20 -13.06 -6.67 -11.29
N GLY A 21 -12.56 -7.85 -11.00
CA GLY A 21 -11.34 -8.36 -11.62
C GLY A 21 -10.99 -9.75 -11.10
N ARG A 22 -9.73 -10.13 -11.22
CA ARG A 22 -9.19 -11.40 -10.73
C ARG A 22 -8.11 -11.19 -9.70
N GLY A 23 -8.07 -12.06 -8.69
CA GLY A 23 -6.97 -12.12 -7.75
C GLY A 23 -5.63 -12.45 -8.45
N LEU A 24 -4.57 -11.78 -8.04
CA LEU A 24 -3.23 -11.96 -8.60
C LEU A 24 -2.66 -13.36 -8.30
N PHE A 25 -2.87 -13.86 -7.09
CA PHE A 25 -2.37 -15.15 -6.64
C PHE A 25 -3.36 -16.28 -6.88
N THR A 26 -4.63 -16.07 -6.57
CA THR A 26 -5.68 -17.09 -6.68
C THR A 26 -6.25 -17.24 -8.09
N GLY A 27 -6.26 -16.16 -8.88
CA GLY A 27 -6.96 -16.11 -10.16
C GLY A 27 -8.48 -16.14 -10.05
N GLN A 28 -9.02 -16.08 -8.83
CA GLN A 28 -10.46 -16.07 -8.57
C GLN A 28 -11.07 -14.74 -9.01
N GLU A 29 -12.24 -14.81 -9.66
CA GLU A 29 -13.05 -13.62 -9.92
C GLU A 29 -13.49 -12.99 -8.61
N VAL A 30 -13.46 -11.67 -8.55
CA VAL A 30 -13.77 -10.89 -7.35
C VAL A 30 -14.44 -9.58 -7.71
N SER A 31 -15.45 -9.21 -6.95
CA SER A 31 -16.12 -7.91 -7.00
C SER A 31 -15.88 -7.17 -5.70
N VAL A 32 -15.55 -5.90 -5.82
CA VAL A 32 -15.26 -5.00 -4.70
C VAL A 32 -16.16 -3.79 -4.79
N THR A 33 -16.78 -3.43 -3.67
CA THR A 33 -17.60 -2.21 -3.54
C THR A 33 -17.03 -1.35 -2.44
N PHE A 34 -16.70 -0.12 -2.78
CA PHE A 34 -16.27 0.92 -1.85
C PHE A 34 -17.49 1.69 -1.36
N HIS A 35 -17.65 1.82 -0.05
CA HIS A 35 -18.72 2.59 0.57
C HIS A 35 -18.16 3.74 1.41
N PRO A 36 -18.80 4.93 1.39
CA PRO A 36 -18.49 5.97 2.36
C PRO A 36 -18.60 5.44 3.78
N ALA A 37 -17.73 5.90 4.67
CA ALA A 37 -17.80 5.55 6.08
C ALA A 37 -17.76 6.82 6.95
N PRO A 38 -18.38 6.81 8.14
CA PRO A 38 -18.37 7.96 9.05
C PRO A 38 -16.96 8.25 9.58
N ALA A 39 -16.78 9.43 10.14
CA ALA A 39 -15.52 9.80 10.79
C ALA A 39 -15.13 8.81 11.90
N ASP A 40 -13.84 8.61 12.07
CA ASP A 40 -13.23 7.69 13.04
C ASP A 40 -13.52 6.19 12.80
N TYR A 41 -14.15 5.83 11.66
CA TYR A 41 -14.41 4.43 11.32
C TYR A 41 -13.13 3.72 10.89
N GLY A 42 -12.26 4.42 10.15
CA GLY A 42 -11.05 3.85 9.54
C GLY A 42 -11.36 3.08 8.26
N ILE A 43 -10.39 2.27 7.83
CA ILE A 43 -10.54 1.39 6.66
C ILE A 43 -10.90 -0.01 7.16
N VAL A 44 -12.00 -0.56 6.65
CA VAL A 44 -12.53 -1.87 7.05
C VAL A 44 -12.90 -2.67 5.81
N PHE A 45 -12.40 -3.88 5.70
CA PHE A 45 -12.85 -4.86 4.71
C PHE A 45 -14.06 -5.62 5.26
N ALA A 46 -15.11 -5.77 4.46
CA ALA A 46 -16.31 -6.55 4.78
C ALA A 46 -16.44 -7.72 3.80
N ARG A 47 -16.33 -8.96 4.29
CA ARG A 47 -16.43 -10.18 3.50
C ARG A 47 -17.92 -10.52 3.27
N LYS A 48 -18.41 -10.13 2.09
CA LYS A 48 -19.81 -10.35 1.68
C LYS A 48 -20.20 -11.84 1.66
N ASP A 49 -19.30 -12.67 1.20
CA ASP A 49 -19.47 -14.13 1.16
C ASP A 49 -19.41 -14.79 2.55
N LEU A 50 -19.00 -14.06 3.59
CA LEU A 50 -18.98 -14.47 5.00
C LEU A 50 -19.94 -13.63 5.86
N ASN A 51 -21.14 -13.32 5.31
CA ASN A 51 -22.20 -12.55 6.00
C ASN A 51 -21.74 -11.16 6.50
N GLY A 52 -20.84 -10.52 5.77
CA GLY A 52 -20.34 -9.19 6.12
C GLY A 52 -19.29 -9.19 7.24
N ALA A 53 -18.62 -10.32 7.49
CA ALA A 53 -17.56 -10.38 8.49
C ALA A 53 -16.49 -9.33 8.22
N GLU A 54 -16.22 -8.50 9.23
CA GLU A 54 -15.32 -7.35 9.12
C GLU A 54 -13.88 -7.70 9.47
N VAL A 55 -12.96 -7.16 8.69
CA VAL A 55 -11.50 -7.21 8.92
C VAL A 55 -10.96 -5.78 8.86
N PRO A 56 -10.77 -5.11 10.00
CA PRO A 56 -10.18 -3.78 10.02
C PRO A 56 -8.76 -3.77 9.45
N ALA A 57 -8.44 -2.80 8.61
CA ALA A 57 -7.10 -2.61 8.05
C ALA A 57 -6.16 -2.05 9.12
N ARG A 58 -5.68 -2.93 9.99
CA ARG A 58 -4.79 -2.61 11.11
C ARG A 58 -3.63 -3.59 11.16
N ILE A 59 -2.49 -3.10 11.59
CA ILE A 59 -1.27 -3.91 11.69
C ILE A 59 -1.45 -5.11 12.64
N ASP A 60 -2.31 -4.99 13.64
CA ASP A 60 -2.61 -6.08 14.59
C ASP A 60 -3.34 -7.26 13.91
N ASN A 61 -3.96 -7.06 12.74
CA ASN A 61 -4.65 -8.09 11.96
C ASN A 61 -3.78 -8.72 10.87
N VAL A 62 -2.52 -8.30 10.73
CA VAL A 62 -1.61 -8.86 9.71
C VAL A 62 -1.22 -10.27 10.04
N VAL A 63 -1.43 -11.18 9.09
CA VAL A 63 -0.87 -12.53 9.08
C VAL A 63 0.29 -12.57 8.09
N GLN A 64 1.43 -13.08 8.56
CA GLN A 64 2.63 -13.13 7.73
C GLN A 64 2.42 -14.03 6.50
N GLN A 65 2.65 -13.46 5.34
CA GLN A 65 2.62 -14.15 4.05
C GLN A 65 3.77 -13.66 3.17
N ASP A 66 4.25 -14.52 2.30
CA ASP A 66 5.27 -14.14 1.33
C ASP A 66 4.65 -13.30 0.22
N ARG A 67 5.38 -12.23 -0.16
CA ARG A 67 5.11 -11.41 -1.36
C ARG A 67 3.79 -10.63 -1.38
N ARG A 68 3.05 -10.59 -0.27
CA ARG A 68 1.79 -9.84 -0.15
C ARG A 68 1.43 -9.55 1.28
N THR A 69 0.55 -8.60 1.48
CA THR A 69 -0.05 -8.30 2.77
C THR A 69 -1.40 -8.98 2.89
N MET A 70 -1.54 -9.80 3.93
CA MET A 70 -2.77 -10.49 4.28
C MET A 70 -3.26 -10.04 5.66
N LEU A 71 -4.56 -9.80 5.76
CA LEU A 71 -5.23 -9.46 7.01
C LEU A 71 -6.20 -10.57 7.38
N GLN A 72 -6.34 -10.81 8.69
CA GLN A 72 -7.28 -11.79 9.22
C GLN A 72 -7.93 -11.31 10.51
N GLN A 73 -9.22 -11.53 10.63
CA GLN A 73 -9.97 -11.40 11.88
C GLN A 73 -10.96 -12.56 11.98
N GLY A 74 -10.82 -13.39 13.03
CA GLY A 74 -11.58 -14.63 13.12
C GLY A 74 -11.32 -15.54 11.92
N GLU A 75 -12.37 -15.99 11.26
CA GLU A 75 -12.28 -16.82 10.04
C GLU A 75 -12.15 -15.99 8.75
N ALA A 76 -12.40 -14.70 8.82
CA ALA A 76 -12.35 -13.83 7.65
C ALA A 76 -10.90 -13.42 7.34
N THR A 77 -10.48 -13.64 6.10
CA THR A 77 -9.18 -13.23 5.57
C THR A 77 -9.34 -12.37 4.32
N VAL A 78 -8.44 -11.38 4.16
CA VAL A 78 -8.34 -10.57 2.93
C VAL A 78 -6.88 -10.49 2.53
N MET A 79 -6.58 -10.83 1.26
CA MET A 79 -5.23 -10.89 0.72
C MET A 79 -4.97 -9.80 -0.30
N THR A 80 -3.68 -9.49 -0.50
CA THR A 80 -3.18 -8.51 -1.49
C THR A 80 -3.75 -7.11 -1.21
N THR A 81 -3.72 -6.71 0.07
CA THR A 81 -4.34 -5.47 0.54
C THR A 81 -3.46 -4.23 0.33
N GLU A 82 -2.16 -4.40 0.10
CA GLU A 82 -1.17 -3.33 -0.02
C GLU A 82 -1.50 -2.31 -1.11
N HIS A 83 -1.98 -2.73 -2.27
CA HIS A 83 -2.25 -1.82 -3.39
C HIS A 83 -3.47 -0.92 -3.13
N VAL A 84 -4.57 -1.47 -2.61
CA VAL A 84 -5.76 -0.67 -2.26
C VAL A 84 -5.47 0.25 -1.08
N LEU A 85 -4.72 -0.22 -0.07
CA LEU A 85 -4.33 0.62 1.07
C LEU A 85 -3.40 1.75 0.64
N SER A 86 -2.49 1.48 -0.30
CA SER A 86 -1.65 2.50 -0.90
C SER A 86 -2.46 3.56 -1.64
N ALA A 87 -3.47 3.16 -2.43
CA ALA A 87 -4.37 4.07 -3.13
C ALA A 87 -5.17 4.96 -2.15
N LEU A 88 -5.73 4.36 -1.09
CA LEU A 88 -6.47 5.11 -0.07
C LEU A 88 -5.57 6.11 0.67
N SER A 89 -4.35 5.69 1.04
CA SER A 89 -3.35 6.56 1.64
C SER A 89 -2.97 7.71 0.70
N GLY A 90 -2.67 7.38 -0.56
CA GLY A 90 -2.28 8.33 -1.59
C GLY A 90 -3.32 9.40 -1.88
N LEU A 91 -4.59 9.04 -1.79
CA LEU A 91 -5.74 9.93 -1.97
C LEU A 91 -6.28 10.50 -0.65
N SER A 92 -5.60 10.24 0.47
CA SER A 92 -5.96 10.76 1.80
C SER A 92 -7.36 10.33 2.29
N ILE A 93 -7.81 9.12 1.97
CA ILE A 93 -9.08 8.57 2.43
C ILE A 93 -8.89 7.93 3.80
N ASP A 94 -9.42 8.53 4.84
CA ASP A 94 -9.28 8.07 6.23
C ASP A 94 -10.32 7.01 6.61
N ASN A 95 -11.50 7.05 5.99
CA ASN A 95 -12.64 6.20 6.35
C ASN A 95 -13.29 5.60 5.10
N CYS A 96 -13.38 4.28 5.02
CA CYS A 96 -14.02 3.58 3.91
C CYS A 96 -14.34 2.13 4.31
N VAL A 97 -15.52 1.64 3.94
CA VAL A 97 -15.82 0.21 3.97
C VAL A 97 -15.58 -0.35 2.58
N ILE A 98 -14.80 -1.43 2.52
CA ILE A 98 -14.47 -2.14 1.29
C ILE A 98 -15.14 -3.51 1.34
N GLU A 99 -16.31 -3.63 0.73
CA GLU A 99 -17.01 -4.90 0.61
C GLU A 99 -16.35 -5.74 -0.47
N ILE A 100 -16.06 -7.00 -0.17
CA ILE A 100 -15.40 -7.96 -1.09
C ILE A 100 -16.09 -9.32 -1.01
N ASP A 101 -16.32 -9.97 -2.15
CA ASP A 101 -17.00 -11.27 -2.24
C ASP A 101 -16.05 -12.47 -2.40
N ALA A 102 -14.75 -12.28 -2.24
CA ALA A 102 -13.73 -13.31 -2.29
C ALA A 102 -12.61 -13.04 -1.28
N THR A 103 -11.65 -13.96 -1.15
CA THR A 103 -10.52 -13.83 -0.22
C THR A 103 -9.47 -12.82 -0.68
N GLU A 104 -9.28 -12.64 -1.99
CA GLU A 104 -8.23 -11.81 -2.56
C GLU A 104 -8.82 -10.63 -3.32
N LEU A 105 -8.22 -9.44 -3.14
CA LEU A 105 -8.53 -8.26 -3.94
C LEU A 105 -8.10 -8.42 -5.40
N PRO A 106 -8.73 -7.72 -6.34
CA PRO A 106 -8.34 -7.80 -7.74
C PRO A 106 -6.92 -7.25 -7.96
N GLY A 107 -6.11 -7.97 -8.71
CA GLY A 107 -4.73 -7.57 -9.03
C GLY A 107 -4.65 -6.50 -10.13
N GLY A 108 -5.67 -6.42 -10.99
CA GLY A 108 -5.67 -5.51 -12.13
C GLY A 108 -4.48 -5.75 -13.06
N ASP A 109 -3.74 -4.70 -13.32
CA ASP A 109 -2.49 -4.73 -14.08
C ASP A 109 -1.24 -4.84 -13.19
N GLY A 110 -1.42 -5.17 -11.90
CA GLY A 110 -0.37 -5.25 -10.91
C GLY A 110 0.01 -3.91 -10.27
N SER A 111 -0.76 -2.84 -10.52
CA SER A 111 -0.55 -1.52 -9.93
C SER A 111 -1.70 -1.12 -9.00
N ALA A 112 -1.59 0.04 -8.35
CA ALA A 112 -2.70 0.63 -7.58
C ALA A 112 -3.64 1.51 -8.41
N LYS A 113 -3.38 1.62 -9.72
CA LYS A 113 -4.13 2.54 -10.59
C LYS A 113 -5.63 2.23 -10.65
N ILE A 114 -6.01 0.95 -10.72
CA ILE A 114 -7.43 0.56 -10.75
C ILE A 114 -8.19 1.06 -9.52
N PHE A 115 -7.53 1.10 -8.37
CA PHE A 115 -8.12 1.58 -7.12
C PHE A 115 -8.17 3.11 -7.07
N THR A 116 -7.09 3.78 -7.51
CA THR A 116 -7.10 5.25 -7.57
C THR A 116 -8.15 5.78 -8.53
N ASP A 117 -8.29 5.16 -9.70
CA ASP A 117 -9.28 5.56 -10.70
C ASP A 117 -10.71 5.48 -10.14
N VAL A 118 -11.08 4.35 -9.53
CA VAL A 118 -12.43 4.15 -8.98
C VAL A 118 -12.71 5.06 -7.78
N ILE A 119 -11.73 5.32 -6.92
CA ILE A 119 -11.88 6.23 -5.78
C ILE A 119 -12.02 7.69 -6.26
N GLN A 120 -11.23 8.11 -7.25
CA GLN A 120 -11.34 9.44 -7.84
C GLN A 120 -12.70 9.65 -8.54
N GLU A 121 -13.20 8.64 -9.24
CA GLU A 121 -14.53 8.68 -9.86
C GLU A 121 -15.66 8.75 -8.80
N ALA A 122 -15.49 8.08 -7.67
CA ALA A 122 -16.39 8.19 -6.52
C ALA A 122 -16.43 9.61 -5.94
N GLY A 123 -15.39 10.40 -6.17
CA GLY A 123 -15.20 11.69 -5.53
C GLY A 123 -14.80 11.55 -4.06
N ILE A 124 -14.33 12.64 -3.48
CA ILE A 124 -13.88 12.70 -2.08
C ILE A 124 -14.70 13.75 -1.33
N THR A 125 -15.11 13.43 -0.13
CA THR A 125 -15.81 14.36 0.77
C THR A 125 -15.11 14.43 2.12
N THR A 126 -15.20 15.60 2.76
CA THR A 126 -14.52 15.89 4.02
C THR A 126 -15.55 15.94 5.16
N SER A 127 -15.24 15.29 6.27
CA SER A 127 -16.04 15.38 7.51
C SER A 127 -15.64 16.60 8.35
N GLU A 128 -16.39 16.89 9.43
CA GLU A 128 -16.00 17.92 10.40
C GLU A 128 -14.94 17.42 11.40
N ALA A 129 -14.71 16.12 11.49
CA ALA A 129 -13.78 15.53 12.44
C ALA A 129 -12.30 15.84 12.08
N PRO A 130 -11.48 16.18 13.05
CA PRO A 130 -10.06 16.45 12.82
C PRO A 130 -9.33 15.19 12.41
N ARG A 131 -8.40 15.33 11.46
CA ARG A 131 -7.52 14.25 11.03
C ARG A 131 -6.40 14.08 12.07
N ARG A 132 -6.34 12.91 12.67
CA ARG A 132 -5.23 12.54 13.56
C ARG A 132 -4.06 12.02 12.74
N GLN A 133 -2.85 12.26 13.21
CA GLN A 133 -1.62 11.77 12.56
C GLN A 133 -0.57 11.39 13.58
N LEU A 134 0.34 10.51 13.20
CA LEU A 134 1.59 10.26 13.94
C LEU A 134 2.65 11.24 13.45
N ILE A 135 3.21 12.05 14.36
CA ILE A 135 4.37 12.88 14.06
C ILE A 135 5.62 12.13 14.54
N ILE A 136 6.54 11.86 13.62
CA ILE A 136 7.81 11.21 13.96
C ILE A 136 8.71 12.21 14.63
N ASN A 137 8.84 12.11 15.94
CA ASN A 137 9.72 12.97 16.77
C ASN A 137 11.02 12.26 17.15
N THR A 138 10.98 10.92 17.22
CA THR A 138 12.13 10.09 17.57
C THR A 138 12.37 9.09 16.44
N PRO A 139 13.59 8.97 15.94
CA PRO A 139 13.90 7.97 14.92
C PRO A 139 13.63 6.55 15.41
N VAL A 140 13.13 5.71 14.52
CA VAL A 140 12.99 4.28 14.75
C VAL A 140 13.37 3.54 13.47
N SER A 141 14.10 2.43 13.61
CA SER A 141 14.51 1.58 12.48
C SER A 141 14.36 0.13 12.82
N VAL A 142 14.11 -0.67 11.79
CA VAL A 142 14.10 -2.12 11.83
C VAL A 142 14.95 -2.65 10.66
N SER A 143 15.57 -3.81 10.83
CA SER A 143 16.45 -4.40 9.81
C SER A 143 16.38 -5.91 9.84
N ASP A 144 16.62 -6.52 8.66
CA ASP A 144 16.77 -7.95 8.47
C ASP A 144 17.85 -8.19 7.41
N GLY A 145 18.97 -8.82 7.82
CA GLY A 145 20.15 -8.92 6.99
C GLY A 145 20.68 -7.53 6.59
N ASP A 146 20.83 -7.30 5.29
CA ASP A 146 21.24 -6.01 4.73
C ASP A 146 20.03 -5.05 4.48
N ALA A 147 18.81 -5.55 4.55
CA ALA A 147 17.62 -4.72 4.38
C ALA A 147 17.35 -3.87 5.63
N VAL A 148 16.94 -2.63 5.42
CA VAL A 148 16.59 -1.70 6.50
C VAL A 148 15.45 -0.79 6.10
N VAL A 149 14.58 -0.47 7.06
CA VAL A 149 13.61 0.62 6.92
C VAL A 149 13.57 1.43 8.20
N ALA A 150 13.55 2.75 8.07
CA ALA A 150 13.59 3.67 9.18
C ALA A 150 12.58 4.80 9.01
N ALA A 151 12.01 5.24 10.12
CA ALA A 151 11.23 6.47 10.21
C ALA A 151 12.05 7.52 10.97
N VAL A 152 12.19 8.70 10.40
CA VAL A 152 12.97 9.80 10.99
C VAL A 152 12.15 11.09 10.97
N PRO A 153 12.43 12.04 11.90
CA PRO A 153 11.82 13.36 11.88
C PRO A 153 12.00 14.06 10.53
N HIS A 154 10.99 14.84 10.14
CA HIS A 154 11.04 15.68 8.95
C HIS A 154 10.42 17.04 9.26
N ASP A 155 11.01 18.09 8.73
CA ASP A 155 10.63 19.49 9.00
C ASP A 155 9.32 19.91 8.28
N LYS A 156 8.88 19.16 7.28
CA LYS A 156 7.64 19.42 6.56
C LYS A 156 6.44 18.66 7.17
N PRO A 157 5.24 19.24 7.15
CA PRO A 157 4.03 18.60 7.68
C PRO A 157 3.45 17.55 6.72
N SER A 158 4.29 16.67 6.22
CA SER A 158 3.94 15.63 5.24
C SER A 158 4.75 14.36 5.46
N LEU A 159 4.35 13.30 4.78
CA LEU A 159 5.15 12.09 4.62
C LEU A 159 6.06 12.27 3.40
N GLN A 160 7.34 11.97 3.57
CA GLN A 160 8.29 11.76 2.49
C GLN A 160 8.80 10.32 2.55
N VAL A 161 8.82 9.64 1.42
CA VAL A 161 9.35 8.27 1.27
C VAL A 161 10.57 8.31 0.38
N VAL A 162 11.68 7.80 0.89
CA VAL A 162 12.93 7.57 0.15
C VAL A 162 13.14 6.07 0.07
N TYR A 163 13.18 5.52 -1.11
CA TYR A 163 13.39 4.08 -1.30
C TYR A 163 14.58 3.84 -2.21
N GLU A 164 15.50 3.03 -1.74
CA GLU A 164 16.64 2.52 -2.48
C GLU A 164 16.44 1.03 -2.73
N LEU A 165 16.34 0.66 -4.00
CA LEU A 165 16.22 -0.70 -4.50
C LEU A 165 17.55 -1.09 -5.12
N ASP A 166 18.12 -2.19 -4.65
CA ASP A 166 19.43 -2.65 -5.11
C ASP A 166 19.32 -4.13 -5.50
N TYR A 167 19.34 -4.36 -6.80
CA TYR A 167 19.50 -5.65 -7.41
C TYR A 167 20.91 -5.76 -7.97
N ASP A 168 21.40 -7.00 -8.10
CA ASP A 168 22.71 -7.28 -8.64
C ASP A 168 22.93 -6.58 -9.99
N GLU A 169 24.16 -6.11 -10.28
CA GLU A 169 24.54 -5.44 -11.53
C GLU A 169 24.21 -6.26 -12.80
N HIS A 170 24.03 -7.57 -12.66
CA HIS A 170 23.64 -8.47 -13.75
C HIS A 170 22.13 -8.53 -13.99
N ASN A 171 21.36 -7.76 -13.25
CA ASN A 171 19.90 -7.69 -13.37
C ASN A 171 19.49 -6.39 -14.05
N ALA A 172 18.49 -6.45 -14.94
CA ALA A 172 17.99 -5.26 -15.66
C ALA A 172 17.35 -4.20 -14.74
N ILE A 173 17.02 -4.54 -13.49
CA ILE A 173 16.54 -3.57 -12.48
C ILE A 173 17.71 -2.73 -11.98
N GLY A 174 18.86 -3.36 -11.69
CA GLY A 174 20.05 -2.69 -11.18
C GLY A 174 19.79 -1.97 -9.84
N HIS A 175 20.48 -0.84 -9.68
CA HIS A 175 20.33 0.04 -8.53
C HIS A 175 19.41 1.21 -8.86
N GLN A 176 18.34 1.41 -8.09
CA GLN A 176 17.35 2.48 -8.28
C GLN A 176 17.11 3.21 -6.97
N LEU A 177 17.02 4.53 -7.03
CA LEU A 177 16.63 5.39 -5.92
C LEU A 177 15.48 6.29 -6.35
N HIS A 178 14.41 6.34 -5.56
CA HIS A 178 13.32 7.28 -5.77
C HIS A 178 12.88 7.95 -4.48
N VAL A 179 12.48 9.22 -4.60
CA VAL A 179 11.94 10.03 -3.49
C VAL A 179 10.55 10.48 -3.87
N PHE A 180 9.55 10.10 -3.06
CA PHE A 180 8.19 10.59 -3.19
C PHE A 180 7.82 11.45 -1.98
N ASP A 181 7.40 12.69 -2.20
CA ASP A 181 7.01 13.65 -1.16
C ASP A 181 5.54 14.02 -1.33
N PHE A 182 4.71 13.62 -0.37
CA PHE A 182 3.27 13.92 -0.38
C PHE A 182 2.94 15.41 -0.37
N ALA A 183 3.87 16.30 0.00
CA ALA A 183 3.66 17.74 -0.04
C ALA A 183 3.65 18.30 -1.47
N HIS A 184 4.32 17.65 -2.40
CA HIS A 184 4.59 18.17 -3.75
C HIS A 184 4.30 17.17 -4.87
N GLY A 185 4.20 15.87 -4.54
CA GLY A 185 3.96 14.80 -5.50
C GLY A 185 2.47 14.55 -5.73
N ASP A 186 2.14 14.13 -6.94
CA ASP A 186 0.84 13.56 -7.28
C ASP A 186 0.93 12.03 -7.26
N TYR A 187 0.37 11.43 -6.20
CA TYR A 187 0.40 9.98 -6.02
C TYR A 187 -0.23 9.24 -7.21
N ALA A 188 -1.37 9.72 -7.69
CA ALA A 188 -2.13 9.05 -8.75
C ALA A 188 -1.36 8.95 -10.08
N SER A 189 -0.52 9.94 -10.38
CA SER A 189 0.28 9.94 -11.62
C SER A 189 1.71 9.42 -11.43
N GLN A 190 2.30 9.55 -10.23
CA GLN A 190 3.72 9.28 -10.02
C GLN A 190 4.02 7.93 -9.36
N VAL A 191 3.08 7.37 -8.58
CA VAL A 191 3.28 6.14 -7.80
C VAL A 191 2.24 5.07 -8.15
N ALA A 192 0.95 5.42 -8.13
CA ALA A 192 -0.14 4.47 -8.35
C ALA A 192 -0.01 3.63 -9.63
N PRO A 193 0.50 4.14 -10.77
CA PRO A 193 0.63 3.37 -12.00
C PRO A 193 1.80 2.37 -12.02
N ALA A 194 2.71 2.41 -11.02
CA ALA A 194 3.85 1.49 -10.97
C ALA A 194 3.39 0.06 -10.70
N ARG A 195 3.75 -0.85 -11.61
CA ARG A 195 3.30 -2.26 -11.57
C ARG A 195 4.23 -3.13 -10.75
N THR A 196 3.63 -4.12 -10.08
CA THR A 196 4.39 -5.20 -9.45
C THR A 196 5.17 -6.00 -10.49
N PHE A 197 6.27 -6.59 -10.07
CA PHE A 197 7.20 -7.29 -10.96
C PHE A 197 7.70 -8.58 -10.35
N VAL A 198 8.18 -9.46 -11.24
CA VAL A 198 8.85 -10.71 -10.90
C VAL A 198 10.02 -10.93 -11.86
N LEU A 199 11.12 -11.49 -11.36
CA LEU A 199 12.23 -11.87 -12.23
C LEU A 199 11.87 -13.14 -13.01
N GLU A 200 12.28 -13.22 -14.28
CA GLU A 200 12.08 -14.40 -15.12
C GLU A 200 12.60 -15.67 -14.45
N ALA A 201 13.73 -15.59 -13.76
CA ALA A 201 14.33 -16.71 -13.05
C ALA A 201 13.38 -17.29 -11.96
N GLU A 202 12.53 -16.46 -11.35
CA GLU A 202 11.60 -16.88 -10.30
C GLU A 202 10.28 -17.46 -10.86
N VAL A 203 9.91 -17.09 -12.11
CA VAL A 203 8.61 -17.47 -12.71
C VAL A 203 8.44 -18.99 -12.72
N ARG A 204 9.48 -19.74 -13.03
CA ARG A 204 9.41 -21.22 -13.07
C ARG A 204 9.12 -21.81 -11.68
N GLN A 205 9.74 -21.29 -10.65
CA GLN A 205 9.52 -21.74 -9.27
C GLN A 205 8.11 -21.39 -8.78
N LEU A 206 7.64 -20.17 -9.04
CA LEU A 206 6.29 -19.74 -8.69
C LEU A 206 5.22 -20.59 -9.37
N ARG A 207 5.36 -20.86 -10.68
CA ARG A 207 4.43 -21.71 -11.42
C ARG A 207 4.44 -23.16 -10.92
N ALA A 208 5.59 -23.70 -10.56
CA ALA A 208 5.72 -25.03 -9.96
C ALA A 208 5.01 -25.11 -8.59
N ALA A 209 5.05 -24.03 -7.81
CA ALA A 209 4.30 -23.89 -6.56
C ALA A 209 2.80 -23.59 -6.76
N GLY A 210 2.32 -23.54 -8.02
CA GLY A 210 0.91 -23.27 -8.34
C GLY A 210 0.53 -21.79 -8.40
N ILE A 211 1.47 -20.89 -8.16
CA ILE A 211 1.25 -19.45 -8.10
C ILE A 211 1.31 -18.85 -9.50
N GLY A 212 0.35 -17.97 -9.81
CA GLY A 212 0.37 -17.17 -11.04
C GLY A 212 0.20 -17.95 -12.33
N LYS A 213 -0.36 -19.18 -12.32
CA LYS A 213 -0.56 -19.97 -13.54
C LYS A 213 -1.46 -19.29 -14.58
N HIS A 214 -2.39 -18.47 -14.12
CA HIS A 214 -3.34 -17.70 -14.92
C HIS A 214 -2.78 -16.36 -15.39
N LEU A 215 -1.65 -15.91 -14.81
CA LEU A 215 -1.07 -14.60 -15.12
C LEU A 215 -0.42 -14.56 -16.49
N THR A 216 -0.59 -13.42 -17.12
CA THR A 216 0.05 -13.05 -18.38
C THR A 216 0.96 -11.82 -18.16
N PRO A 217 1.81 -11.45 -19.11
CA PRO A 217 2.58 -10.21 -19.02
C PRO A 217 1.75 -8.92 -18.90
N LYS A 218 0.41 -8.99 -19.09
CA LYS A 218 -0.49 -7.86 -18.88
C LYS A 218 -0.85 -7.64 -17.41
N ASP A 219 -0.73 -8.68 -16.60
CA ASP A 219 -1.15 -8.67 -15.20
C ASP A 219 0.01 -8.34 -14.25
N ILE A 220 1.24 -8.56 -14.70
CA ILE A 220 2.47 -8.38 -13.91
C ILE A 220 3.66 -8.15 -14.84
N LEU A 221 4.61 -7.31 -14.42
CA LEU A 221 5.89 -7.19 -15.13
C LEU A 221 6.76 -8.42 -14.87
N VAL A 222 7.12 -9.13 -15.94
CA VAL A 222 8.20 -10.13 -15.91
C VAL A 222 9.45 -9.48 -16.45
N ILE A 223 10.53 -9.46 -15.67
CA ILE A 223 11.78 -8.78 -16.01
C ILE A 223 12.88 -9.82 -16.15
N ASN A 224 13.55 -9.83 -17.32
CA ASN A 224 14.78 -10.59 -17.55
C ASN A 224 16.00 -9.66 -17.55
N HIS A 225 17.15 -10.13 -18.00
CA HIS A 225 18.38 -9.34 -18.03
C HIS A 225 18.32 -8.16 -19.03
N ASP A 226 17.46 -8.19 -20.03
CA ASP A 226 17.27 -7.12 -21.04
C ASP A 226 16.18 -6.12 -20.66
N GLY A 227 15.34 -6.43 -19.65
CA GLY A 227 14.24 -5.60 -19.22
C GLY A 227 12.87 -6.29 -19.23
N PRO A 228 11.76 -5.56 -19.37
CA PRO A 228 10.43 -6.11 -19.38
C PRO A 228 10.16 -7.04 -20.56
N MET A 229 9.58 -8.20 -20.26
CA MET A 229 9.23 -9.24 -21.25
C MET A 229 7.79 -9.11 -21.77
N GLY A 230 7.48 -9.91 -22.81
CA GLY A 230 6.11 -10.08 -23.31
C GLY A 230 5.54 -8.88 -24.03
N GLY A 231 6.39 -8.04 -24.62
CA GLY A 231 5.99 -6.81 -25.31
C GLY A 231 5.65 -5.64 -24.37
N ASN A 232 5.97 -5.78 -23.09
CA ASN A 232 5.86 -4.69 -22.13
C ASN A 232 7.02 -3.69 -22.27
N ASN A 233 6.72 -2.44 -21.90
CA ASN A 233 7.71 -1.40 -21.63
C ASN A 233 7.49 -0.87 -20.22
N TYR A 234 8.52 -0.34 -19.60
CA TYR A 234 8.36 0.39 -18.35
C TYR A 234 7.45 1.62 -18.54
N ARG A 235 6.59 1.91 -17.57
CA ARG A 235 5.81 3.16 -17.49
C ARG A 235 6.66 4.32 -17.00
N PHE A 236 7.67 4.01 -16.19
CA PHE A 236 8.67 4.91 -15.65
C PHE A 236 10.04 4.23 -15.77
N ASP A 237 11.11 4.96 -16.04
CA ASP A 237 12.46 4.38 -16.11
C ASP A 237 12.86 3.68 -14.80
N ASP A 238 12.26 4.11 -13.70
CA ASP A 238 12.44 3.60 -12.35
C ASP A 238 11.17 2.92 -11.79
N GLU A 239 10.35 2.28 -12.65
CA GLU A 239 9.07 1.67 -12.25
C GLU A 239 9.21 0.66 -11.08
N PRO A 240 10.22 -0.22 -11.04
CA PRO A 240 10.40 -1.15 -9.92
C PRO A 240 10.51 -0.47 -8.55
N VAL A 241 11.32 0.58 -8.40
CA VAL A 241 11.45 1.26 -7.11
C VAL A 241 10.20 2.05 -6.75
N ARG A 242 9.47 2.61 -7.73
CA ARG A 242 8.18 3.26 -7.47
C ARG A 242 7.14 2.27 -6.97
N HIS A 243 7.14 1.04 -7.49
CA HIS A 243 6.26 -0.01 -6.97
C HIS A 243 6.61 -0.37 -5.53
N LYS A 244 7.90 -0.44 -5.18
CA LYS A 244 8.31 -0.65 -3.78
C LYS A 244 7.87 0.48 -2.84
N ILE A 245 7.85 1.72 -3.32
CA ILE A 245 7.25 2.85 -2.59
C ILE A 245 5.74 2.66 -2.43
N LEU A 246 5.04 2.22 -3.47
CA LEU A 246 3.62 1.90 -3.42
C LEU A 246 3.32 0.86 -2.33
N ASP A 247 4.05 -0.25 -2.31
CA ASP A 247 3.93 -1.31 -1.30
C ASP A 247 4.16 -0.76 0.11
N LEU A 248 5.24 -0.01 0.31
CA LEU A 248 5.60 0.56 1.61
C LEU A 248 4.53 1.53 2.13
N ILE A 249 3.98 2.39 1.26
CA ILE A 249 2.87 3.29 1.63
C ILE A 249 1.65 2.49 2.08
N GLY A 250 1.29 1.43 1.35
CA GLY A 250 0.14 0.56 1.68
C GLY A 250 0.33 -0.17 3.01
N ASP A 251 1.51 -0.76 3.23
CA ASP A 251 1.83 -1.47 4.46
C ASP A 251 1.83 -0.54 5.69
N LEU A 252 2.38 0.66 5.55
CA LEU A 252 2.40 1.64 6.65
C LEU A 252 1.02 2.24 6.93
N TYR A 253 0.09 2.18 5.95
CA TYR A 253 -1.27 2.66 6.18
C TYR A 253 -2.06 1.78 7.17
N LEU A 254 -1.59 0.57 7.45
CA LEU A 254 -2.07 -0.31 8.53
C LEU A 254 -1.86 0.26 9.94
N LEU A 255 -1.07 1.32 10.09
CA LEU A 255 -1.02 2.11 11.31
C LEU A 255 -2.40 2.71 11.67
N GLY A 256 -3.24 2.97 10.66
CA GLY A 256 -4.58 3.51 10.77
C GLY A 256 -4.65 5.01 11.03
N VAL A 257 -3.52 5.70 10.91
CA VAL A 257 -3.41 7.16 10.89
C VAL A 257 -2.28 7.56 9.94
N PRO A 258 -2.36 8.72 9.28
CA PRO A 258 -1.27 9.23 8.46
C PRO A 258 -0.01 9.49 9.29
N ILE A 259 1.13 9.45 8.61
CA ILE A 259 2.44 9.71 9.19
C ILE A 259 2.94 11.07 8.70
N GLN A 260 3.43 11.89 9.62
CA GLN A 260 4.26 13.06 9.31
C GLN A 260 5.71 12.73 9.68
N GLY A 261 6.57 12.70 8.68
CA GLY A 261 7.96 12.30 8.86
C GLY A 261 8.58 11.88 7.54
N ARG A 262 9.78 11.32 7.62
CA ARG A 262 10.45 10.70 6.47
C ARG A 262 10.66 9.22 6.73
N ILE A 263 10.29 8.41 5.76
CA ILE A 263 10.61 6.98 5.74
C ILE A 263 11.75 6.76 4.77
N VAL A 264 12.78 6.08 5.21
CA VAL A 264 13.95 5.71 4.40
C VAL A 264 14.04 4.18 4.37
N ALA A 265 14.01 3.61 3.19
CA ALA A 265 14.01 2.16 3.01
C ALA A 265 15.14 1.74 2.06
N TYR A 266 15.85 0.69 2.42
CA TYR A 266 16.80 -0.01 1.58
C TYR A 266 16.40 -1.49 1.52
N LYS A 267 16.08 -1.99 0.33
CA LYS A 267 15.71 -3.40 0.06
C LYS A 267 14.57 -3.96 0.92
N SER A 268 13.74 -3.12 1.53
CA SER A 268 12.68 -3.60 2.42
C SER A 268 11.58 -4.35 1.65
N GLY A 269 10.91 -5.26 2.34
CA GLY A 269 9.74 -5.96 1.87
C GLY A 269 8.60 -5.87 2.90
N HIS A 270 7.46 -6.52 2.62
CA HIS A 270 6.27 -6.46 3.47
C HIS A 270 6.55 -6.82 4.93
N ALA A 271 7.32 -7.88 5.19
CA ALA A 271 7.64 -8.30 6.56
C ALA A 271 8.30 -7.17 7.36
N LEU A 272 9.33 -6.55 6.79
CA LEU A 272 10.06 -5.48 7.45
C LEU A 272 9.24 -4.18 7.54
N ASN A 273 8.44 -3.87 6.52
CA ASN A 273 7.49 -2.76 6.54
C ASN A 273 6.47 -2.93 7.69
N HIS A 274 5.96 -4.16 7.89
CA HIS A 274 5.05 -4.47 8.99
C HIS A 274 5.73 -4.34 10.37
N GLU A 275 7.00 -4.71 10.50
CA GLU A 275 7.75 -4.50 11.74
C GLU A 275 7.90 -3.02 12.06
N LEU A 276 8.25 -2.20 11.07
CA LEU A 276 8.28 -0.74 11.24
C LEU A 276 6.90 -0.22 11.65
N CYS A 277 5.84 -0.67 11.00
CA CYS A 277 4.47 -0.25 11.32
C CYS A 277 4.10 -0.57 12.78
N ARG A 278 4.50 -1.75 13.30
CA ARG A 278 4.30 -2.11 14.72
C ARG A 278 5.09 -1.20 15.67
N ALA A 279 6.33 -0.90 15.33
CA ALA A 279 7.16 0.02 16.11
C ALA A 279 6.56 1.44 16.14
N LEU A 280 6.05 1.92 15.01
CA LEU A 280 5.36 3.20 14.88
C LEU A 280 4.03 3.23 15.66
N LEU A 281 3.28 2.13 15.66
CA LEU A 281 2.05 2.03 16.47
C LEU A 281 2.33 2.18 17.97
N LYS A 282 3.42 1.59 18.45
CA LYS A 282 3.86 1.78 19.83
C LYS A 282 4.16 3.26 20.11
N GLN A 283 4.92 3.92 19.27
CA GLN A 283 5.25 5.35 19.38
C GLN A 283 3.98 6.23 19.36
N TYR A 284 3.02 5.91 18.47
CA TYR A 284 1.74 6.61 18.40
C TYR A 284 0.92 6.47 19.68
N ARG A 285 0.85 5.26 20.25
CA ARG A 285 0.14 5.01 21.51
C ARG A 285 0.78 5.79 22.69
N GLU A 286 2.10 5.90 22.70
CA GLU A 286 2.84 6.68 23.70
C GLU A 286 2.55 8.19 23.58
N GLN A 287 2.57 8.73 22.36
CA GLN A 287 2.22 10.14 22.12
C GLN A 287 0.79 10.48 22.58
N ARG A 288 -0.15 9.56 22.35
CA ARG A 288 -1.56 9.73 22.77
C ARG A 288 -1.77 9.69 24.28
N ARG A 289 -0.92 8.99 25.03
CA ARG A 289 -1.00 8.95 26.51
C ARG A 289 -0.50 10.23 27.15
N ASN A 290 0.33 10.98 26.44
CA ASN A 290 0.99 12.18 26.94
C ASN A 290 0.25 13.48 26.51
N GLN A 291 -0.86 13.36 25.77
CA GLN A 291 -1.78 14.45 25.41
C GLN A 291 -3.04 14.43 26.25
#